data_866d7bfeaed3b008e799b49fd8ed3df0
#
_entry.id   866d7bfeaed3b008e799b49fd8ed3df0
#
_cell.length_a   1.000
_cell.length_b   1.000
_cell.length_c   1.000
_cell.angle_alpha   90.00
_cell.angle_beta   90.00
_cell.angle_gamma   90.00
#
_symmetry.space_group_name_H-M   'P 1'
#
loop_
_entity.id
_entity.type
_entity.pdbx_description
1 polymer ?
#
loop_
_entity_poly.entity_id
_entity_poly.type
_entity_poly.pdbx_seq_one_letter_code
_entity_poly.pdbx_strand_id
1 'polypeptide(L)'
;MNKKYSDEIKLNVIEQYNEGKAVAMLSKEFSVPKSSIYYWLNNDSIEEPTNSPSIKYLQSKIVRLETMIEFLQRVTCSPQAPLREKLYEMEKYHGEYAVHLMCDAMNVARGTFYNHVFRNKKEDSYYSKRKVFLRERIKEVFEENNGIFGAGKITAILREEGIPLTKEMTLSLMQEMGLKSLRQSSKKLYRKENSVKTNVLNRDFFADGVNQKWVSDITCFKLKNKTYYICVIIDLFSRKVISYRISQKNSTQLTKKTFQYAFEHREPNGELVFHNDRGSNYCSNTFCDYLQSLEVKQSFSKTHTPYDNAVSESFFSTMKREELYRAKYKSEREFKQAVSDYITFYNEKRPHKYLNYKTPTQFEKESIQIGKFSSKRSAFN
;
A
#
# COMPACT_ATOMS: atom_id res chain seq x y z
N MET A 1 -45.43 -0.71 27.01
CA MET A 1 -46.61 0.20 27.11
C MET A 1 -46.23 1.49 26.38
N ASN A 2 -46.77 1.74 25.19
CA ASN A 2 -46.56 3.02 24.47
C ASN A 2 -47.38 4.09 25.23
N LYS A 3 -46.72 5.02 25.92
CA LYS A 3 -47.36 6.22 26.43
C LYS A 3 -47.94 7.00 25.24
N LYS A 4 -49.27 7.04 25.08
CA LYS A 4 -49.92 7.95 24.16
C LYS A 4 -49.89 9.36 24.77
N TYR A 5 -49.13 10.25 24.16
CA TYR A 5 -49.13 11.68 24.49
C TYR A 5 -50.34 12.34 23.81
N SER A 6 -50.95 13.32 24.49
CA SER A 6 -52.06 14.07 23.89
C SER A 6 -51.58 14.87 22.68
N ASP A 7 -52.48 15.11 21.74
CA ASP A 7 -52.15 15.86 20.54
C ASP A 7 -51.79 17.32 20.85
N GLU A 8 -52.32 17.83 21.97
CA GLU A 8 -51.96 19.14 22.50
C GLU A 8 -50.50 19.25 22.93
N ILE A 9 -49.95 18.23 23.58
CA ILE A 9 -48.52 18.15 23.96
C ILE A 9 -47.65 18.04 22.69
N LYS A 10 -48.06 17.27 21.68
CA LYS A 10 -47.34 17.12 20.45
C LYS A 10 -47.27 18.45 19.69
N LEU A 11 -48.39 19.16 19.54
CA LEU A 11 -48.47 20.45 18.90
C LEU A 11 -47.61 21.48 19.63
N ASN A 12 -47.67 21.56 20.94
CA ASN A 12 -46.88 22.49 21.75
C ASN A 12 -45.37 22.23 21.62
N VAL A 13 -44.95 20.96 21.59
CA VAL A 13 -43.56 20.57 21.39
C VAL A 13 -43.06 20.96 19.98
N ILE A 14 -43.88 20.76 18.95
CA ILE A 14 -43.58 21.12 17.57
C ILE A 14 -43.50 22.65 17.41
N GLU A 15 -44.44 23.38 18.02
CA GLU A 15 -44.51 24.82 18.00
C GLU A 15 -43.23 25.46 18.62
N GLN A 16 -42.89 25.03 19.83
CA GLN A 16 -41.67 25.52 20.50
C GLN A 16 -40.36 25.09 19.81
N TYR A 17 -40.36 23.94 19.11
CA TYR A 17 -39.25 23.57 18.28
C TYR A 17 -39.12 24.52 17.06
N ASN A 18 -40.23 24.90 16.45
CA ASN A 18 -40.23 25.85 15.33
C ASN A 18 -39.80 27.27 15.76
N GLU A 19 -40.07 27.65 17.02
CA GLU A 19 -39.55 28.87 17.65
C GLU A 19 -38.06 28.83 17.96
N GLY A 20 -37.37 27.70 17.70
CA GLY A 20 -35.92 27.56 17.86
C GLY A 20 -35.46 26.87 19.17
N LYS A 21 -36.36 26.36 20.02
CA LYS A 21 -35.95 25.63 21.23
C LYS A 21 -35.30 24.28 20.85
N ALA A 22 -34.19 23.95 21.50
CA ALA A 22 -33.49 22.69 21.30
C ALA A 22 -34.29 21.49 21.80
N VAL A 23 -34.30 20.38 21.06
CA VAL A 23 -35.00 19.11 21.44
C VAL A 23 -34.63 18.62 22.84
N ALA A 24 -33.39 18.89 23.28
CA ALA A 24 -32.93 18.51 24.61
C ALA A 24 -33.66 19.28 25.73
N MET A 25 -34.04 20.53 25.49
CA MET A 25 -34.82 21.36 26.44
C MET A 25 -36.30 20.92 26.43
N LEU A 26 -36.86 20.73 25.25
CA LEU A 26 -38.25 20.27 25.08
C LEU A 26 -38.48 18.88 25.72
N SER A 27 -37.51 18.01 25.57
CA SER A 27 -37.53 16.68 26.20
C SER A 27 -37.61 16.75 27.75
N LYS A 28 -36.92 17.71 28.34
CA LYS A 28 -36.96 17.94 29.81
C LYS A 28 -38.26 18.63 30.24
N GLU A 29 -38.66 19.67 29.52
CA GLU A 29 -39.81 20.53 29.84
C GLU A 29 -41.15 19.73 29.76
N PHE A 30 -41.30 18.94 28.71
CA PHE A 30 -42.52 18.16 28.49
C PHE A 30 -42.43 16.70 28.94
N SER A 31 -41.28 16.30 29.54
CA SER A 31 -41.04 14.90 29.98
C SER A 31 -41.28 13.87 28.87
N VAL A 32 -40.92 14.22 27.62
CA VAL A 32 -41.08 13.40 26.42
C VAL A 32 -39.71 12.90 25.96
N PRO A 33 -39.52 11.59 25.65
CA PRO A 33 -38.28 11.09 25.11
C PRO A 33 -37.88 11.81 23.81
N LYS A 34 -36.60 12.11 23.65
CA LYS A 34 -36.08 12.75 22.43
C LYS A 34 -36.45 12.01 21.16
N SER A 35 -36.48 10.66 21.22
CA SER A 35 -36.89 9.83 20.08
C SER A 35 -38.33 10.08 19.65
N SER A 36 -39.26 10.30 20.62
CA SER A 36 -40.64 10.63 20.30
C SER A 36 -40.79 12.01 19.70
N ILE A 37 -40.01 12.98 20.17
CA ILE A 37 -39.99 14.34 19.59
C ILE A 37 -39.47 14.29 18.15
N TYR A 38 -38.36 13.57 17.89
CA TYR A 38 -37.83 13.41 16.51
C TYR A 38 -38.81 12.64 15.60
N TYR A 39 -39.54 11.66 16.15
CA TYR A 39 -40.56 10.95 15.38
C TYR A 39 -41.69 11.89 14.96
N TRP A 40 -42.18 12.75 15.88
CA TRP A 40 -43.23 13.73 15.56
C TRP A 40 -42.76 14.74 14.51
N LEU A 41 -41.56 15.26 14.64
CA LEU A 41 -40.97 16.21 13.69
C LEU A 41 -40.76 15.63 12.30
N ASN A 42 -40.50 14.33 12.17
CA ASN A 42 -40.31 13.68 10.88
C ASN A 42 -41.65 13.24 10.23
N ASN A 43 -42.70 13.04 11.02
CA ASN A 43 -44.03 12.58 10.56
C ASN A 43 -45.06 13.71 10.42
N ASP A 44 -44.63 14.96 10.48
CA ASP A 44 -45.50 16.14 10.32
C ASP A 44 -46.07 16.30 8.90
N SER A 45 -45.84 15.32 8.02
CA SER A 45 -46.32 15.29 6.64
C SER A 45 -47.49 14.31 6.36
N ILE A 46 -48.08 13.68 7.38
CA ILE A 46 -49.11 12.67 7.19
C ILE A 46 -50.34 12.99 8.04
N GLU A 47 -51.46 13.14 7.35
CA GLU A 47 -52.85 13.30 7.76
C GLU A 47 -53.27 14.72 8.16
N GLU A 48 -54.04 15.36 7.25
CA GLU A 48 -54.87 16.51 7.61
C GLU A 48 -55.72 16.16 8.81
N PRO A 49 -55.47 16.79 9.98
CA PRO A 49 -56.49 16.71 11.04
C PRO A 49 -57.71 17.52 10.56
N THR A 50 -58.87 16.95 10.72
CA THR A 50 -60.17 17.59 10.44
C THR A 50 -60.46 18.85 11.31
N ASN A 51 -59.45 19.37 11.98
CA ASN A 51 -59.41 20.68 12.64
C ASN A 51 -58.30 21.50 12.02
N SER A 52 -58.62 22.69 11.48
CA SER A 52 -57.70 23.68 10.94
C SER A 52 -56.51 23.89 11.91
N PRO A 53 -55.25 23.88 11.43
CA PRO A 53 -54.06 24.10 12.26
C PRO A 53 -54.21 25.44 12.99
N SER A 54 -53.83 25.46 14.29
CA SER A 54 -53.98 26.68 15.10
C SER A 54 -53.24 27.82 14.41
N ILE A 55 -53.80 29.02 14.46
CA ILE A 55 -53.19 30.23 13.87
C ILE A 55 -51.76 30.40 14.37
N LYS A 56 -51.48 30.06 15.61
CA LYS A 56 -50.15 30.07 16.21
C LYS A 56 -49.16 29.10 15.54
N TYR A 57 -49.59 27.88 15.17
CA TYR A 57 -48.76 26.93 14.44
C TYR A 57 -48.38 27.46 13.06
N LEU A 58 -49.35 28.06 12.36
CA LEU A 58 -49.07 28.66 11.03
C LEU A 58 -48.12 29.86 11.17
N GLN A 59 -48.27 30.68 12.19
CA GLN A 59 -47.37 31.80 12.43
C GLN A 59 -45.94 31.32 12.74
N SER A 60 -45.75 30.31 13.61
CA SER A 60 -44.40 29.77 13.90
C SER A 60 -43.76 29.10 12.66
N LYS A 61 -44.55 28.48 11.78
CA LYS A 61 -44.08 27.91 10.52
C LYS A 61 -43.62 28.99 9.55
N ILE A 62 -44.37 30.11 9.50
CA ILE A 62 -44.01 31.28 8.71
C ILE A 62 -42.69 31.86 9.17
N VAL A 63 -42.53 32.14 10.46
CA VAL A 63 -41.26 32.68 11.04
C VAL A 63 -40.08 31.74 10.74
N ARG A 64 -40.27 30.44 10.86
CA ARG A 64 -39.23 29.45 10.50
C ARG A 64 -38.83 29.56 9.03
N LEU A 65 -39.78 29.61 8.13
CA LEU A 65 -39.53 29.72 6.66
C LEU A 65 -38.85 31.05 6.33
N GLU A 66 -39.26 32.14 6.94
CA GLU A 66 -38.68 33.46 6.75
C GLU A 66 -37.21 33.46 7.20
N THR A 67 -36.89 32.86 8.37
CA THR A 67 -35.50 32.69 8.85
C THR A 67 -34.66 31.82 7.90
N MET A 68 -35.24 30.76 7.35
CA MET A 68 -34.56 29.91 6.36
C MET A 68 -34.29 30.68 5.06
N ILE A 69 -35.23 31.49 4.59
CA ILE A 69 -35.09 32.32 3.40
C ILE A 69 -34.02 33.39 3.63
N GLU A 70 -34.05 34.06 4.76
CA GLU A 70 -33.01 35.05 5.13
C GLU A 70 -31.62 34.42 5.14
N PHE A 71 -31.46 33.23 5.74
CA PHE A 71 -30.19 32.50 5.71
C PHE A 71 -29.77 32.16 4.28
N LEU A 72 -30.68 31.64 3.44
CA LEU A 72 -30.38 31.30 2.04
C LEU A 72 -29.99 32.51 1.19
N GLN A 73 -30.50 33.71 1.49
CA GLN A 73 -30.11 34.95 0.82
C GLN A 73 -28.70 35.43 1.19
N ARG A 74 -28.22 35.07 2.40
CA ARG A 74 -26.88 35.45 2.86
C ARG A 74 -25.77 34.51 2.41
N VAL A 75 -26.09 33.21 2.20
CA VAL A 75 -25.08 32.24 1.76
C VAL A 75 -24.77 32.41 0.27
N THR A 76 -23.49 32.21 -0.06
CA THR A 76 -23.01 32.38 -1.44
C THR A 76 -23.16 31.12 -2.30
N CYS A 77 -23.42 29.96 -1.66
CA CYS A 77 -23.57 28.68 -2.36
C CYS A 77 -25.02 28.19 -2.41
N SER A 78 -25.38 27.47 -3.48
CA SER A 78 -26.70 26.85 -3.65
C SER A 78 -26.88 25.63 -2.73
N PRO A 79 -28.13 25.30 -2.29
CA PRO A 79 -28.45 24.04 -1.64
C PRO A 79 -28.06 22.78 -2.45
N GLN A 80 -27.85 22.87 -3.75
CA GLN A 80 -27.35 21.80 -4.62
C GLN A 80 -25.81 21.76 -4.74
N ALA A 81 -25.08 22.73 -4.15
CA ALA A 81 -23.63 22.78 -4.19
C ALA A 81 -22.98 21.55 -3.53
N PRO A 82 -21.70 21.25 -3.84
CA PRO A 82 -20.97 20.18 -3.19
C PRO A 82 -20.99 20.30 -1.67
N LEU A 83 -21.10 19.16 -0.97
CA LEU A 83 -21.23 19.13 0.50
C LEU A 83 -20.15 19.96 1.23
N ARG A 84 -18.92 19.95 0.73
CA ARG A 84 -17.81 20.72 1.31
C ARG A 84 -18.05 22.23 1.31
N GLU A 85 -18.57 22.76 0.23
CA GLU A 85 -18.89 24.19 0.10
C GLU A 85 -20.04 24.58 1.02
N LYS A 86 -21.09 23.77 1.06
CA LYS A 86 -22.23 23.97 1.98
C LYS A 86 -21.78 24.01 3.42
N LEU A 87 -20.95 23.05 3.85
CA LEU A 87 -20.45 23.01 5.23
C LEU A 87 -19.60 24.22 5.58
N TYR A 88 -18.76 24.69 4.66
CA TYR A 88 -17.94 25.87 4.85
C TYR A 88 -18.80 27.14 4.99
N GLU A 89 -19.82 27.32 4.14
CA GLU A 89 -20.75 28.46 4.23
C GLU A 89 -21.57 28.41 5.52
N MET A 90 -22.15 27.26 5.88
CA MET A 90 -22.94 27.09 7.08
C MET A 90 -22.10 27.38 8.35
N GLU A 91 -20.80 27.08 8.31
CA GLU A 91 -19.91 27.34 9.43
C GLU A 91 -19.73 28.84 9.72
N LYS A 92 -19.72 29.69 8.70
CA LYS A 92 -19.59 31.16 8.86
C LYS A 92 -20.74 31.73 9.71
N TYR A 93 -21.92 31.14 9.58
CA TYR A 93 -23.13 31.59 10.28
C TYR A 93 -23.45 30.76 11.51
N HIS A 94 -22.52 29.91 11.94
CA HIS A 94 -22.69 29.11 13.17
C HIS A 94 -22.70 30.01 14.40
N GLY A 95 -23.82 30.07 15.09
CA GLY A 95 -24.05 30.95 16.24
C GLY A 95 -25.00 32.12 15.94
N GLU A 96 -25.19 32.49 14.67
CA GLU A 96 -26.19 33.49 14.27
C GLU A 96 -27.56 32.82 14.03
N TYR A 97 -27.54 31.65 13.35
CA TYR A 97 -28.75 30.86 13.04
C TYR A 97 -28.74 29.53 13.77
N ALA A 98 -29.95 29.05 14.09
CA ALA A 98 -30.08 27.73 14.69
C ALA A 98 -29.61 26.62 13.72
N VAL A 99 -28.76 25.71 14.18
CA VAL A 99 -28.14 24.67 13.34
C VAL A 99 -29.16 23.83 12.56
N HIS A 100 -30.32 23.53 13.16
CA HIS A 100 -31.35 22.76 12.48
C HIS A 100 -31.97 23.50 11.29
N LEU A 101 -32.13 24.83 11.38
CA LEU A 101 -32.66 25.64 10.29
C LEU A 101 -31.67 25.69 9.12
N MET A 102 -30.39 25.93 9.41
CA MET A 102 -29.34 25.90 8.38
C MET A 102 -29.22 24.55 7.70
N CYS A 103 -29.29 23.45 8.48
CA CYS A 103 -29.23 22.11 7.96
C CYS A 103 -30.41 21.75 7.06
N ASP A 104 -31.61 22.14 7.46
CA ASP A 104 -32.83 21.93 6.67
C ASP A 104 -32.79 22.79 5.40
N ALA A 105 -32.38 24.07 5.50
CA ALA A 105 -32.26 24.98 4.34
C ALA A 105 -31.24 24.48 3.29
N MET A 106 -30.10 23.95 3.71
CA MET A 106 -29.02 23.48 2.84
C MET A 106 -29.11 21.98 2.51
N ASN A 107 -30.13 21.28 3.01
CA ASN A 107 -30.28 19.83 2.87
C ASN A 107 -29.02 19.07 3.30
N VAL A 108 -28.57 19.33 4.53
CA VAL A 108 -27.37 18.70 5.15
C VAL A 108 -27.79 18.02 6.47
N ALA A 109 -27.39 16.76 6.65
CA ALA A 109 -27.65 16.07 7.91
C ALA A 109 -26.92 16.77 9.09
N ARG A 110 -27.62 17.00 10.21
CA ARG A 110 -27.05 17.68 11.39
C ARG A 110 -25.78 17.01 11.90
N GLY A 111 -25.74 15.67 11.92
CA GLY A 111 -24.56 14.91 12.32
C GLY A 111 -23.34 15.21 11.44
N THR A 112 -23.54 15.45 10.15
CA THR A 112 -22.48 15.82 9.20
C THR A 112 -21.94 17.22 9.51
N PHE A 113 -22.83 18.18 9.79
CA PHE A 113 -22.41 19.54 10.19
C PHE A 113 -21.65 19.54 11.52
N TYR A 114 -22.16 18.88 12.55
CA TYR A 114 -21.47 18.77 13.83
C TYR A 114 -20.13 18.03 13.71
N ASN A 115 -20.04 17.01 12.90
CA ASN A 115 -18.76 16.35 12.61
C ASN A 115 -17.76 17.31 11.92
N HIS A 116 -18.24 18.18 11.02
CA HIS A 116 -17.40 19.19 10.38
C HIS A 116 -16.88 20.22 11.42
N VAL A 117 -17.76 20.80 12.21
CA VAL A 117 -17.39 21.88 13.15
C VAL A 117 -16.59 21.37 14.35
N PHE A 118 -16.94 20.21 14.93
CA PHE A 118 -16.39 19.76 16.21
C PHE A 118 -15.36 18.64 16.12
N ARG A 119 -15.43 17.76 15.11
CA ARG A 119 -14.47 16.66 14.96
C ARG A 119 -13.28 17.02 14.10
N ASN A 120 -13.47 17.74 13.00
CA ASN A 120 -12.38 18.06 12.08
C ASN A 120 -11.47 19.18 12.57
N LYS A 121 -11.88 19.99 13.54
CA LYS A 121 -11.11 21.12 14.10
C LYS A 121 -10.38 20.83 15.41
N LYS A 122 -10.49 19.61 15.97
CA LYS A 122 -9.64 19.24 17.10
C LYS A 122 -8.23 18.93 16.61
N GLU A 123 -7.41 19.97 16.42
CA GLU A 123 -5.97 19.87 16.16
C GLU A 123 -5.25 19.08 17.26
N ASP A 124 -5.79 19.04 18.45
CA ASP A 124 -5.28 18.31 19.61
C ASP A 124 -5.84 16.90 19.81
N SER A 125 -6.57 16.35 18.85
CA SER A 125 -7.05 14.96 18.98
C SER A 125 -5.88 13.97 18.92
N TYR A 126 -5.94 12.89 19.71
CA TYR A 126 -4.98 11.76 19.63
C TYR A 126 -4.75 11.30 18.19
N TYR A 127 -5.78 11.28 17.37
CA TYR A 127 -5.71 10.93 15.96
C TYR A 127 -4.88 11.93 15.15
N SER A 128 -5.04 13.24 15.41
CA SER A 128 -4.27 14.30 14.73
C SER A 128 -2.78 14.22 15.09
N LYS A 129 -2.45 14.11 16.38
CA LYS A 129 -1.08 13.94 16.87
C LYS A 129 -0.42 12.68 16.30
N ARG A 130 -1.17 11.55 16.29
CA ARG A 130 -0.70 10.31 15.69
C ARG A 130 -0.46 10.46 14.18
N LYS A 131 -1.30 11.19 13.46
CA LYS A 131 -1.15 11.43 12.02
C LYS A 131 0.10 12.25 11.71
N VAL A 132 0.42 13.26 12.52
CA VAL A 132 1.66 14.05 12.41
C VAL A 132 2.87 13.14 12.62
N PHE A 133 2.93 12.40 13.71
CA PHE A 133 4.01 11.45 14.01
C PHE A 133 4.21 10.43 12.87
N LEU A 134 3.11 9.87 12.31
CA LEU A 134 3.20 8.91 11.21
C LEU A 134 3.74 9.54 9.93
N ARG A 135 3.42 10.81 9.64
CA ARG A 135 3.98 11.53 8.49
C ARG A 135 5.48 11.72 8.61
N GLU A 136 5.95 12.16 9.77
CA GLU A 136 7.38 12.33 10.03
C GLU A 136 8.12 11.00 9.86
N ARG A 137 7.65 9.93 10.51
CA ARG A 137 8.31 8.64 10.44
C ARG A 137 8.28 8.01 9.04
N ILE A 138 7.16 8.14 8.30
CA ILE A 138 7.08 7.72 6.90
C ILE A 138 8.07 8.48 6.03
N LYS A 139 8.23 9.79 6.26
CA LYS A 139 9.16 10.65 5.52
C LYS A 139 10.60 10.24 5.79
N GLU A 140 10.98 10.03 7.05
CA GLU A 140 12.31 9.56 7.45
C GLU A 140 12.66 8.23 6.78
N VAL A 141 11.82 7.20 6.91
CA VAL A 141 12.03 5.90 6.27
C VAL A 141 12.12 6.03 4.74
N PHE A 142 11.35 6.94 4.13
CA PHE A 142 11.40 7.19 2.69
C PHE A 142 12.72 7.83 2.28
N GLU A 143 13.23 8.82 3.04
CA GLU A 143 14.48 9.54 2.78
C GLU A 143 15.70 8.68 3.08
N GLU A 144 15.74 7.95 4.19
CA GLU A 144 16.80 6.98 4.55
C GLU A 144 17.02 5.95 3.42
N ASN A 145 15.93 5.57 2.73
CA ASN A 145 15.99 4.62 1.62
C ASN A 145 15.95 5.30 0.24
N ASN A 146 16.39 6.57 0.16
CA ASN A 146 16.55 7.32 -1.09
C ASN A 146 15.30 7.34 -1.99
N GLY A 147 14.10 7.30 -1.41
CA GLY A 147 12.84 7.33 -2.17
C GLY A 147 12.52 6.06 -2.97
N ILE A 148 13.19 4.95 -2.68
CA ILE A 148 13.04 3.67 -3.41
C ILE A 148 11.78 2.92 -2.95
N PHE A 149 11.43 3.03 -1.65
CA PHE A 149 10.37 2.23 -1.07
C PHE A 149 8.99 2.86 -1.29
N GLY A 150 8.04 2.04 -1.75
CA GLY A 150 6.63 2.40 -1.80
C GLY A 150 5.89 1.98 -0.53
N ALA A 151 4.62 2.36 -0.43
CA ALA A 151 3.78 2.18 0.76
C ALA A 151 3.86 0.79 1.41
N GLY A 152 3.88 -0.29 0.61
CA GLY A 152 3.93 -1.65 1.18
C GLY A 152 5.21 -1.97 1.95
N LYS A 153 6.38 -1.49 1.47
CA LYS A 153 7.67 -1.72 2.15
C LYS A 153 7.81 -0.84 3.39
N ILE A 154 7.40 0.43 3.28
CA ILE A 154 7.38 1.36 4.42
C ILE A 154 6.46 0.83 5.53
N THR A 155 5.25 0.34 5.17
CA THR A 155 4.34 -0.27 6.15
C THR A 155 4.98 -1.45 6.86
N ALA A 156 5.74 -2.29 6.14
CA ALA A 156 6.40 -3.45 6.74
C ALA A 156 7.46 -3.02 7.76
N ILE A 157 8.31 -2.05 7.41
CA ILE A 157 9.34 -1.50 8.29
C ILE A 157 8.72 -0.90 9.56
N LEU A 158 7.68 -0.05 9.40
CA LEU A 158 7.02 0.59 10.54
C LEU A 158 6.32 -0.42 11.47
N ARG A 159 5.82 -1.53 10.92
CA ARG A 159 5.26 -2.62 11.74
C ARG A 159 6.35 -3.38 12.51
N GLU A 160 7.52 -3.57 11.94
CA GLU A 160 8.68 -4.14 12.65
C GLU A 160 9.16 -3.22 13.78
N GLU A 161 9.02 -1.90 13.62
CA GLU A 161 9.26 -0.90 14.67
C GLU A 161 8.14 -0.87 15.75
N GLY A 162 7.12 -1.73 15.65
CA GLY A 162 5.99 -1.77 16.59
C GLY A 162 4.91 -0.72 16.33
N ILE A 163 4.92 -0.04 15.19
CA ILE A 163 3.91 0.97 14.83
C ILE A 163 2.77 0.29 14.03
N PRO A 164 1.58 0.07 14.62
CA PRO A 164 0.47 -0.56 13.92
C PRO A 164 -0.12 0.40 12.86
N LEU A 165 0.02 0.02 11.59
CA LEU A 165 -0.33 0.84 10.44
C LEU A 165 -0.83 -0.05 9.30
N THR A 166 -1.81 0.42 8.51
CA THR A 166 -2.26 -0.28 7.30
C THR A 166 -1.56 0.29 6.06
N LYS A 167 -1.46 -0.54 5.03
CA LYS A 167 -0.84 -0.12 3.76
C LYS A 167 -1.61 1.03 3.10
N GLU A 168 -2.94 1.02 3.23
CA GLU A 168 -3.85 2.05 2.69
C GLU A 168 -3.59 3.39 3.37
N MET A 169 -3.41 3.39 4.71
CA MET A 169 -3.09 4.58 5.47
C MET A 169 -1.70 5.12 5.11
N THR A 170 -0.70 4.25 4.98
CA THR A 170 0.64 4.66 4.51
C THR A 170 0.57 5.29 3.12
N LEU A 171 -0.19 4.69 2.20
CA LEU A 171 -0.35 5.20 0.84
C LEU A 171 -1.01 6.59 0.83
N SER A 172 -2.07 6.77 1.62
CA SER A 172 -2.77 8.05 1.76
C SER A 172 -1.83 9.14 2.30
N LEU A 173 -1.06 8.84 3.35
CA LEU A 173 -0.11 9.79 3.93
C LEU A 173 1.04 10.12 2.97
N MET A 174 1.56 9.15 2.24
CA MET A 174 2.55 9.39 1.19
C MET A 174 2.00 10.28 0.08
N GLN A 175 0.75 10.08 -0.35
CA GLN A 175 0.09 10.93 -1.35
C GLN A 175 -0.11 12.36 -0.84
N GLU A 176 -0.55 12.54 0.41
CA GLU A 176 -0.70 13.85 1.04
C GLU A 176 0.64 14.62 1.10
N MET A 177 1.76 13.91 1.32
CA MET A 177 3.11 14.48 1.35
C MET A 177 3.78 14.60 -0.03
N GLY A 178 3.11 14.16 -1.10
CA GLY A 178 3.67 14.16 -2.46
C GLY A 178 4.80 13.13 -2.67
N LEU A 179 4.98 12.17 -1.76
CA LEU A 179 6.03 11.16 -1.83
C LEU A 179 5.69 10.09 -2.86
N LYS A 180 6.49 9.98 -3.92
CA LYS A 180 6.32 9.00 -4.99
C LYS A 180 7.56 8.13 -5.11
N SER A 181 7.41 6.81 -4.92
CA SER A 181 8.50 5.88 -5.19
C SER A 181 8.83 5.83 -6.69
N LEU A 182 10.11 5.76 -7.00
CA LEU A 182 10.59 5.76 -8.38
C LEU A 182 10.12 4.53 -9.16
N ARG A 183 9.30 4.75 -10.20
CA ARG A 183 8.92 3.73 -11.18
C ARG A 183 9.42 4.18 -12.56
N GLN A 184 10.35 3.42 -13.14
CA GLN A 184 10.68 3.56 -14.55
C GLN A 184 10.09 2.40 -15.36
N SER A 185 9.50 2.69 -16.51
CA SER A 185 9.03 1.68 -17.45
C SER A 185 10.20 1.17 -18.28
N SER A 186 10.40 -0.15 -18.36
CA SER A 186 11.39 -0.77 -19.23
C SER A 186 10.81 -1.00 -20.62
N LYS A 187 11.52 -0.53 -21.66
CA LYS A 187 11.26 -0.92 -23.05
C LYS A 187 11.84 -2.32 -23.30
N LYS A 188 11.03 -3.24 -23.82
CA LYS A 188 11.43 -4.62 -24.17
C LYS A 188 12.21 -4.65 -25.48
N LEU A 189 13.38 -5.29 -25.49
CA LEU A 189 14.14 -5.67 -26.69
C LEU A 189 14.02 -7.17 -26.92
N TYR A 190 13.59 -7.57 -28.15
CA TYR A 190 13.44 -8.96 -28.58
C TYR A 190 14.72 -9.48 -29.28
N ARG A 191 15.12 -10.70 -28.98
CA ARG A 191 16.05 -11.49 -29.80
C ARG A 191 15.49 -12.88 -30.09
N LYS A 192 15.77 -13.37 -31.30
CA LYS A 192 15.27 -14.60 -31.92
C LYS A 192 16.37 -15.68 -31.92
N GLU A 193 16.12 -16.90 -31.43
CA GLU A 193 16.95 -18.07 -31.77
C GLU A 193 16.34 -19.43 -31.44
N ASN A 194 16.75 -20.46 -32.21
CA ASN A 194 16.28 -21.84 -32.24
C ASN A 194 17.29 -22.81 -31.62
N SER A 195 16.89 -23.71 -30.78
CA SER A 195 17.28 -25.11 -30.62
C SER A 195 16.60 -25.76 -29.41
N VAL A 196 16.34 -27.06 -29.51
CA VAL A 196 15.52 -27.83 -28.56
C VAL A 196 16.31 -28.05 -27.26
N LYS A 197 16.00 -27.29 -26.22
CA LYS A 197 16.46 -27.51 -24.85
C LYS A 197 15.25 -27.46 -23.93
N THR A 198 15.12 -28.45 -23.06
CA THR A 198 13.94 -28.63 -22.22
C THR A 198 13.83 -27.61 -21.10
N ASN A 199 12.63 -27.09 -20.89
CA ASN A 199 12.30 -26.28 -19.72
C ASN A 199 11.86 -27.20 -18.58
N VAL A 200 12.80 -27.61 -17.75
CA VAL A 200 12.55 -28.47 -16.57
C VAL A 200 11.83 -27.69 -15.48
N LEU A 201 12.12 -26.39 -15.33
CA LEU A 201 11.51 -25.53 -14.31
C LEU A 201 10.01 -25.28 -14.58
N ASN A 202 9.61 -25.24 -15.86
CA ASN A 202 8.22 -25.09 -16.33
C ASN A 202 7.39 -24.04 -15.56
N ARG A 203 8.01 -22.89 -15.21
CA ARG A 203 7.44 -21.80 -14.39
C ARG A 203 7.10 -22.17 -12.95
N ASP A 204 7.51 -23.34 -12.49
CA ASP A 204 7.42 -23.70 -11.10
C ASP A 204 8.60 -23.08 -10.31
N PHE A 205 8.42 -21.80 -9.97
CA PHE A 205 9.39 -21.01 -9.17
C PHE A 205 9.27 -21.29 -7.66
N PHE A 206 8.44 -22.22 -7.27
CA PHE A 206 8.32 -22.65 -5.91
C PHE A 206 9.43 -23.67 -5.58
N ALA A 207 10.05 -23.51 -4.45
CA ALA A 207 11.00 -24.44 -3.88
C ALA A 207 10.67 -24.63 -2.39
N ASP A 208 10.76 -25.86 -1.90
CA ASP A 208 10.46 -26.19 -0.49
C ASP A 208 11.62 -25.85 0.45
N GLY A 209 12.81 -25.70 -0.09
CA GLY A 209 14.01 -25.42 0.67
C GLY A 209 15.11 -24.70 -0.12
N VAL A 210 16.13 -24.27 0.61
CA VAL A 210 17.31 -23.65 0.02
C VAL A 210 18.06 -24.62 -0.89
N ASN A 211 18.71 -24.09 -1.90
CA ASN A 211 19.60 -24.83 -2.81
C ASN A 211 18.92 -25.92 -3.66
N GLN A 212 17.60 -25.90 -3.79
CA GLN A 212 16.87 -26.83 -4.69
C GLN A 212 16.79 -26.27 -6.12
N LYS A 213 16.54 -24.98 -6.26
CA LYS A 213 16.35 -24.32 -7.56
C LYS A 213 17.08 -22.98 -7.58
N TRP A 214 18.04 -22.84 -8.48
CA TRP A 214 18.74 -21.59 -8.73
C TRP A 214 18.40 -21.04 -10.10
N VAL A 215 18.30 -19.73 -10.21
CA VAL A 215 18.17 -19.04 -11.50
C VAL A 215 19.37 -18.14 -11.72
N SER A 216 19.79 -18.03 -12.97
CA SER A 216 20.90 -17.18 -13.36
C SER A 216 20.56 -16.38 -14.62
N ASP A 217 21.10 -15.17 -14.67
CA ASP A 217 21.00 -14.30 -15.84
C ASP A 217 22.13 -13.29 -15.86
N ILE A 218 22.37 -12.68 -17.03
CA ILE A 218 23.39 -11.68 -17.25
C ILE A 218 22.76 -10.39 -17.73
N THR A 219 23.06 -9.30 -17.05
CA THR A 219 22.73 -7.95 -17.57
C THR A 219 23.98 -7.19 -17.96
N CYS A 220 23.83 -6.15 -18.78
CA CYS A 220 24.93 -5.26 -19.10
C CYS A 220 24.63 -3.83 -18.65
N PHE A 221 25.72 -3.12 -18.32
CA PHE A 221 25.71 -1.70 -17.99
C PHE A 221 26.89 -1.01 -18.71
N LYS A 222 26.61 0.15 -19.31
CA LYS A 222 27.64 0.94 -20.00
C LYS A 222 28.12 2.04 -19.07
N LEU A 223 29.38 1.97 -18.67
CA LEU A 223 30.05 3.01 -17.91
C LEU A 223 31.07 3.71 -18.82
N LYS A 224 30.84 4.98 -19.14
CA LYS A 224 31.63 5.75 -20.12
C LYS A 224 31.67 4.96 -21.47
N ASN A 225 32.85 4.60 -21.93
CA ASN A 225 33.04 3.86 -23.19
C ASN A 225 33.20 2.33 -23.00
N LYS A 226 33.04 1.81 -21.77
CA LYS A 226 33.19 0.38 -21.47
C LYS A 226 31.87 -0.24 -21.11
N THR A 227 31.61 -1.46 -21.58
CA THR A 227 30.45 -2.26 -21.22
C THR A 227 30.86 -3.29 -20.19
N TYR A 228 30.11 -3.35 -19.09
CA TYR A 228 30.27 -4.32 -18.02
C TYR A 228 29.08 -5.28 -18.01
N TYR A 229 29.37 -6.55 -17.85
CA TYR A 229 28.39 -7.63 -17.75
C TYR A 229 28.36 -8.11 -16.30
N ILE A 230 27.17 -8.13 -15.73
CA ILE A 230 26.92 -8.56 -14.35
C ILE A 230 26.14 -9.87 -14.44
N CYS A 231 26.77 -10.98 -14.05
CA CYS A 231 26.15 -12.28 -13.91
C CYS A 231 25.73 -12.46 -12.46
N VAL A 232 24.49 -12.89 -12.21
CA VAL A 232 23.99 -13.20 -10.86
C VAL A 232 23.40 -14.60 -10.81
N ILE A 233 23.43 -15.21 -9.63
CA ILE A 233 22.70 -16.44 -9.31
C ILE A 233 21.82 -16.15 -8.10
N ILE A 234 20.55 -16.50 -8.22
CA ILE A 234 19.53 -16.27 -7.20
C ILE A 234 18.93 -17.61 -6.80
N ASP A 235 18.89 -17.89 -5.50
CA ASP A 235 18.14 -19.01 -4.95
C ASP A 235 16.63 -18.72 -5.00
N LEU A 236 15.85 -19.62 -5.59
CA LEU A 236 14.41 -19.41 -5.76
C LEU A 236 13.60 -19.51 -4.48
N PHE A 237 14.08 -20.24 -3.49
CA PHE A 237 13.41 -20.35 -2.20
C PHE A 237 13.49 -19.04 -1.41
N SER A 238 14.70 -18.56 -1.20
CA SER A 238 14.96 -17.38 -0.37
C SER A 238 14.98 -16.06 -1.16
N ARG A 239 14.99 -16.11 -2.49
CA ARG A 239 15.21 -14.95 -3.37
C ARG A 239 16.55 -14.26 -3.16
N LYS A 240 17.47 -14.90 -2.47
CA LYS A 240 18.81 -14.39 -2.15
C LYS A 240 19.72 -14.46 -3.36
N VAL A 241 20.43 -13.39 -3.63
CA VAL A 241 21.57 -13.41 -4.56
C VAL A 241 22.69 -14.14 -3.87
N ILE A 242 22.97 -15.37 -4.30
CA ILE A 242 23.95 -16.26 -3.67
C ILE A 242 25.35 -16.14 -4.29
N SER A 243 25.42 -15.64 -5.52
CA SER A 243 26.69 -15.34 -6.20
C SER A 243 26.49 -14.29 -7.26
N TYR A 244 27.52 -13.49 -7.50
CA TYR A 244 27.60 -12.58 -8.64
C TYR A 244 29.04 -12.35 -9.08
N ARG A 245 29.22 -11.98 -10.35
CA ARG A 245 30.51 -11.52 -10.87
C ARG A 245 30.31 -10.43 -11.92
N ILE A 246 31.29 -9.56 -12.02
CA ILE A 246 31.32 -8.46 -12.99
C ILE A 246 32.51 -8.65 -13.92
N SER A 247 32.29 -8.54 -15.22
CA SER A 247 33.32 -8.68 -16.24
C SER A 247 33.11 -7.68 -17.40
N GLN A 248 34.16 -7.29 -18.09
CA GLN A 248 34.05 -6.55 -19.34
C GLN A 248 33.77 -7.47 -20.54
N LYS A 249 33.90 -8.79 -20.39
CA LYS A 249 33.61 -9.79 -21.41
C LYS A 249 32.40 -10.61 -21.07
N ASN A 250 31.44 -10.68 -22.00
CA ASN A 250 30.32 -11.63 -21.92
C ASN A 250 30.80 -12.99 -22.38
N SER A 251 31.15 -13.88 -21.49
CA SER A 251 31.80 -15.14 -21.81
C SER A 251 31.31 -16.28 -20.92
N THR A 252 31.42 -17.53 -21.42
CA THR A 252 31.19 -18.75 -20.64
C THR A 252 32.01 -18.81 -19.35
N GLN A 253 33.19 -18.21 -19.33
CA GLN A 253 34.04 -18.13 -18.14
C GLN A 253 33.39 -17.28 -17.03
N LEU A 254 32.63 -16.22 -17.39
CA LEU A 254 31.91 -15.42 -16.44
C LEU A 254 30.82 -16.26 -15.75
N THR A 255 30.00 -16.98 -16.52
CA THR A 255 28.93 -17.85 -15.98
C THR A 255 29.51 -19.00 -15.16
N LYS A 256 30.54 -19.68 -15.70
CA LYS A 256 31.16 -20.81 -15.01
C LYS A 256 31.74 -20.41 -13.66
N LYS A 257 32.51 -19.32 -13.58
CA LYS A 257 33.11 -18.85 -12.32
C LYS A 257 32.06 -18.35 -11.32
N THR A 258 30.95 -17.76 -11.82
CA THR A 258 29.85 -17.34 -10.94
C THR A 258 29.15 -18.54 -10.35
N PHE A 259 28.89 -19.58 -11.17
CA PHE A 259 28.27 -20.82 -10.71
C PHE A 259 29.18 -21.60 -9.76
N GLN A 260 30.45 -21.78 -10.12
CA GLN A 260 31.45 -22.46 -9.30
C GLN A 260 31.49 -21.87 -7.88
N TYR A 261 31.58 -20.54 -7.77
CA TYR A 261 31.60 -19.87 -6.48
C TYR A 261 30.31 -20.13 -5.68
N ALA A 262 29.13 -20.07 -6.33
CA ALA A 262 27.86 -20.40 -5.67
C ALA A 262 27.86 -21.85 -5.16
N PHE A 263 28.26 -22.79 -5.99
CA PHE A 263 28.25 -24.21 -5.68
C PHE A 263 29.17 -24.57 -4.52
N GLU A 264 30.41 -24.04 -4.53
CA GLU A 264 31.39 -24.23 -3.47
C GLU A 264 30.98 -23.64 -2.11
N HIS A 265 30.27 -22.47 -2.12
CA HIS A 265 29.89 -21.81 -0.87
C HIS A 265 28.52 -22.22 -0.32
N ARG A 266 27.70 -22.79 -1.16
CA ARG A 266 26.33 -23.19 -0.76
C ARG A 266 26.21 -24.69 -0.51
N GLU A 267 27.14 -25.49 -0.99
CA GLU A 267 27.21 -26.93 -0.82
C GLU A 267 25.83 -27.60 -0.95
N PRO A 268 25.17 -27.52 -2.12
CA PRO A 268 23.82 -28.04 -2.27
C PRO A 268 23.80 -29.54 -2.01
N ASN A 269 22.98 -30.00 -1.06
CA ASN A 269 22.77 -31.38 -0.75
C ASN A 269 21.48 -31.86 -1.42
N GLY A 270 21.59 -32.73 -2.43
CA GLY A 270 20.47 -33.26 -3.20
C GLY A 270 20.38 -32.67 -4.62
N GLU A 271 19.24 -32.87 -5.24
CA GLU A 271 19.03 -32.48 -6.63
C GLU A 271 18.93 -30.96 -6.77
N LEU A 272 19.87 -30.36 -7.51
CA LEU A 272 19.85 -28.94 -7.85
C LEU A 272 19.37 -28.73 -9.27
N VAL A 273 18.33 -27.91 -9.46
CA VAL A 273 17.89 -27.39 -10.78
C VAL A 273 18.50 -26.01 -11.00
N PHE A 274 19.32 -25.88 -12.06
CA PHE A 274 19.90 -24.60 -12.45
C PHE A 274 19.23 -24.08 -13.72
N HIS A 275 18.41 -23.04 -13.55
CA HIS A 275 17.63 -22.44 -14.64
C HIS A 275 18.26 -21.16 -15.17
N ASN A 276 18.28 -21.01 -16.50
CA ASN A 276 18.82 -19.85 -17.18
C ASN A 276 18.12 -19.61 -18.53
N ASP A 277 18.43 -18.49 -19.15
CA ASP A 277 18.03 -18.25 -20.52
C ASP A 277 18.84 -19.14 -21.49
N ARG A 278 18.51 -19.07 -22.78
CA ARG A 278 19.25 -19.79 -23.84
C ARG A 278 20.44 -18.99 -24.35
N GLY A 279 21.04 -18.17 -23.52
CA GLY A 279 22.24 -17.42 -23.87
C GLY A 279 23.41 -18.35 -24.26
N SER A 280 24.23 -17.95 -25.24
CA SER A 280 25.33 -18.76 -25.73
C SER A 280 26.32 -19.20 -24.65
N ASN A 281 26.46 -18.39 -23.59
CA ASN A 281 27.31 -18.70 -22.44
C ASN A 281 26.83 -19.89 -21.63
N TYR A 282 25.52 -20.01 -21.44
CA TYR A 282 24.88 -21.10 -20.71
C TYR A 282 24.72 -22.36 -21.57
N CYS A 283 24.72 -22.20 -22.90
CA CYS A 283 24.57 -23.28 -23.86
C CYS A 283 25.90 -23.87 -24.35
N SER A 284 27.03 -23.34 -23.89
CA SER A 284 28.34 -23.85 -24.29
C SER A 284 28.61 -25.26 -23.75
N ASN A 285 29.18 -26.14 -24.54
CA ASN A 285 29.50 -27.52 -24.11
C ASN A 285 30.33 -27.50 -22.82
N THR A 286 31.36 -26.65 -22.73
CA THR A 286 32.22 -26.51 -21.53
C THR A 286 31.43 -26.19 -20.25
N PHE A 287 30.32 -25.46 -20.33
CA PHE A 287 29.51 -25.17 -19.18
C PHE A 287 28.50 -26.29 -18.90
N CYS A 288 27.90 -26.85 -19.95
CA CYS A 288 26.96 -27.98 -19.82
C CYS A 288 27.67 -29.21 -19.22
N ASP A 289 28.86 -29.56 -19.75
CA ASP A 289 29.67 -30.69 -19.27
C ASP A 289 30.08 -30.48 -17.79
N TYR A 290 30.39 -29.22 -17.41
CA TYR A 290 30.72 -28.86 -16.03
C TYR A 290 29.52 -29.04 -15.09
N LEU A 291 28.32 -28.62 -15.48
CA LEU A 291 27.11 -28.84 -14.67
C LEU A 291 26.78 -30.33 -14.55
N GLN A 292 26.96 -31.09 -15.65
CA GLN A 292 26.73 -32.53 -15.68
C GLN A 292 27.72 -33.27 -14.76
N SER A 293 28.98 -32.84 -14.69
CA SER A 293 29.99 -33.43 -13.78
C SER A 293 29.67 -33.21 -12.30
N LEU A 294 28.80 -32.26 -12.00
CA LEU A 294 28.31 -31.95 -10.65
C LEU A 294 26.88 -32.47 -10.40
N GLU A 295 26.34 -33.28 -11.31
CA GLU A 295 24.97 -33.84 -11.26
C GLU A 295 23.86 -32.77 -11.18
N VAL A 296 24.13 -31.57 -11.69
CA VAL A 296 23.19 -30.46 -11.68
C VAL A 296 22.26 -30.53 -12.88
N LYS A 297 20.94 -30.53 -12.65
CA LYS A 297 19.94 -30.50 -13.72
C LYS A 297 19.83 -29.11 -14.34
N GLN A 298 20.31 -28.95 -15.55
CA GLN A 298 20.18 -27.69 -16.30
C GLN A 298 18.77 -27.55 -16.91
N SER A 299 18.16 -26.40 -16.68
CA SER A 299 16.86 -26.02 -17.21
C SER A 299 16.96 -24.73 -18.03
N PHE A 300 16.25 -24.65 -19.16
CA PHE A 300 16.29 -23.50 -20.06
C PHE A 300 14.91 -22.88 -20.26
N SER A 301 14.84 -21.55 -20.23
CA SER A 301 13.63 -20.82 -20.62
C SER A 301 13.16 -21.23 -22.03
N LYS A 302 11.85 -21.29 -22.26
CA LYS A 302 11.31 -21.44 -23.61
C LYS A 302 11.59 -20.20 -24.44
N THR A 303 11.79 -20.38 -25.73
CA THR A 303 12.02 -19.27 -26.66
C THR A 303 10.79 -18.34 -26.67
N HIS A 304 10.99 -17.03 -26.60
CA HIS A 304 9.95 -15.99 -26.56
C HIS A 304 9.02 -16.02 -25.35
N THR A 305 9.42 -16.65 -24.24
CA THR A 305 8.65 -16.67 -23.00
C THR A 305 9.43 -15.95 -21.88
N PRO A 306 9.34 -14.60 -21.79
CA PRO A 306 10.06 -13.84 -20.77
C PRO A 306 9.67 -14.22 -19.33
N TYR A 307 8.48 -14.77 -19.14
CA TYR A 307 8.01 -15.21 -17.82
C TYR A 307 8.79 -16.40 -17.23
N ASP A 308 9.53 -17.14 -18.06
CA ASP A 308 10.28 -18.30 -17.60
C ASP A 308 11.53 -17.91 -16.78
N ASN A 309 12.04 -16.68 -16.92
CA ASN A 309 13.16 -16.12 -16.12
C ASN A 309 12.75 -14.87 -15.32
N ALA A 310 11.47 -14.78 -14.96
CA ALA A 310 10.89 -13.59 -14.35
C ALA A 310 11.58 -13.12 -13.05
N VAL A 311 12.16 -14.03 -12.28
CA VAL A 311 12.84 -13.69 -11.01
C VAL A 311 14.13 -12.92 -11.28
N SER A 312 14.98 -13.39 -12.19
CA SER A 312 16.22 -12.70 -12.56
C SER A 312 15.94 -11.38 -13.28
N GLU A 313 14.94 -11.38 -14.18
CA GLU A 313 14.50 -10.14 -14.86
C GLU A 313 14.01 -9.09 -13.86
N SER A 314 13.22 -9.51 -12.89
CA SER A 314 12.72 -8.65 -11.82
C SER A 314 13.84 -8.09 -10.95
N PHE A 315 14.83 -8.94 -10.61
CA PHE A 315 16.02 -8.51 -9.87
C PHE A 315 16.78 -7.44 -10.66
N PHE A 316 17.12 -7.69 -11.91
CA PHE A 316 17.87 -6.73 -12.73
C PHE A 316 17.10 -5.45 -13.01
N SER A 317 15.81 -5.54 -13.26
CA SER A 317 14.96 -4.36 -13.39
C SER A 317 15.00 -3.49 -12.13
N THR A 318 14.99 -4.14 -10.97
CA THR A 318 15.03 -3.48 -9.66
C THR A 318 16.41 -2.88 -9.41
N MET A 319 17.50 -3.62 -9.63
CA MET A 319 18.87 -3.13 -9.48
C MET A 319 19.17 -1.93 -10.39
N LYS A 320 18.74 -2.01 -11.65
CA LYS A 320 18.91 -0.90 -12.61
C LYS A 320 18.19 0.36 -12.16
N ARG A 321 16.96 0.21 -11.67
CA ARG A 321 16.14 1.33 -11.22
C ARG A 321 16.59 1.90 -9.88
N GLU A 322 16.96 1.03 -8.93
CA GLU A 322 17.27 1.44 -7.57
C GLU A 322 18.72 1.90 -7.41
N GLU A 323 19.64 1.44 -8.25
CA GLU A 323 21.07 1.76 -8.18
C GLU A 323 21.65 2.26 -9.52
N LEU A 324 21.73 1.41 -10.54
CA LEU A 324 22.60 1.64 -11.70
C LEU A 324 22.25 2.91 -12.52
N TYR A 325 20.97 3.29 -12.58
CA TYR A 325 20.52 4.47 -13.34
C TYR A 325 20.37 5.73 -12.48
N ARG A 326 20.59 5.61 -11.18
CA ARG A 326 20.50 6.74 -10.25
C ARG A 326 21.86 7.36 -9.96
N ALA A 327 22.90 6.54 -9.91
CA ALA A 327 24.23 6.97 -9.56
C ALA A 327 25.08 7.28 -10.81
N LYS A 328 25.96 8.27 -10.69
CA LYS A 328 27.00 8.57 -11.69
C LYS A 328 28.34 8.07 -11.15
N TYR A 329 28.83 6.97 -11.68
CA TYR A 329 30.10 6.38 -11.25
C TYR A 329 31.28 7.07 -11.93
N LYS A 330 32.24 7.52 -11.14
CA LYS A 330 33.46 8.17 -11.63
C LYS A 330 34.49 7.16 -12.11
N SER A 331 34.52 5.97 -11.50
CA SER A 331 35.50 4.91 -11.80
C SER A 331 34.85 3.51 -11.82
N GLU A 332 35.60 2.55 -12.42
CA GLU A 332 35.22 1.14 -12.40
C GLU A 332 35.16 0.57 -10.97
N ARG A 333 36.08 1.02 -10.10
CA ARG A 333 36.12 0.61 -8.69
C ARG A 333 34.83 1.03 -7.97
N GLU A 334 34.43 2.28 -8.14
CA GLU A 334 33.19 2.83 -7.56
C GLU A 334 31.96 2.06 -8.06
N PHE A 335 31.89 1.82 -9.38
CA PHE A 335 30.81 1.02 -9.97
C PHE A 335 30.74 -0.40 -9.39
N LYS A 336 31.90 -1.10 -9.30
CA LYS A 336 31.94 -2.46 -8.74
C LYS A 336 31.55 -2.49 -7.26
N GLN A 337 31.99 -1.47 -6.51
CA GLN A 337 31.62 -1.32 -5.11
C GLN A 337 30.10 -1.08 -4.98
N ALA A 338 29.53 -0.18 -5.74
CA ALA A 338 28.10 0.10 -5.72
C ALA A 338 27.24 -1.14 -6.05
N VAL A 339 27.65 -1.95 -7.00
CA VAL A 339 26.98 -3.23 -7.28
C VAL A 339 27.09 -4.18 -6.10
N SER A 340 28.25 -4.26 -5.44
CA SER A 340 28.45 -5.08 -4.23
C SER A 340 27.54 -4.62 -3.08
N ASP A 341 27.53 -3.33 -2.82
CA ASP A 341 26.74 -2.70 -1.76
C ASP A 341 25.24 -2.88 -2.01
N TYR A 342 24.82 -2.75 -3.29
CA TYR A 342 23.45 -2.99 -3.66
C TYR A 342 23.02 -4.45 -3.44
N ILE A 343 23.87 -5.42 -3.77
CA ILE A 343 23.56 -6.84 -3.54
C ILE A 343 23.47 -7.14 -2.04
N THR A 344 24.34 -6.55 -1.24
CA THR A 344 24.26 -6.64 0.24
C THR A 344 22.96 -6.02 0.75
N PHE A 345 22.61 -4.82 0.30
CA PHE A 345 21.34 -4.16 0.62
C PHE A 345 20.13 -5.00 0.20
N TYR A 346 20.16 -5.58 -1.02
CA TYR A 346 19.10 -6.44 -1.52
C TYR A 346 18.87 -7.67 -0.64
N ASN A 347 19.96 -8.32 -0.20
CA ASN A 347 19.90 -9.52 0.61
C ASN A 347 19.56 -9.27 2.08
N GLU A 348 20.03 -8.16 2.66
CA GLU A 348 20.03 -7.96 4.11
C GLU A 348 19.07 -6.89 4.60
N LYS A 349 18.73 -5.91 3.75
CA LYS A 349 17.94 -4.75 4.16
C LYS A 349 16.65 -4.56 3.36
N ARG A 350 16.59 -5.05 2.12
CA ARG A 350 15.47 -4.80 1.22
C ARG A 350 14.31 -5.77 1.47
N PRO A 351 13.13 -5.30 1.96
CA PRO A 351 11.96 -6.16 2.15
C PRO A 351 11.39 -6.67 0.82
N HIS A 352 11.01 -7.94 0.77
CA HIS A 352 10.44 -8.59 -0.40
C HIS A 352 8.98 -8.99 -0.19
N LYS A 353 8.09 -8.50 -1.05
CA LYS A 353 6.66 -8.86 -0.95
C LYS A 353 6.42 -10.38 -1.01
N TYR A 354 7.17 -11.08 -1.87
CA TYR A 354 7.07 -12.54 -2.01
C TYR A 354 7.46 -13.28 -0.73
N LEU A 355 8.33 -12.70 0.10
CA LEU A 355 8.80 -13.25 1.37
C LEU A 355 8.05 -12.66 2.59
N ASN A 356 6.81 -12.23 2.40
CA ASN A 356 6.03 -11.55 3.44
C ASN A 356 6.77 -10.33 4.03
N TYR A 357 7.43 -9.56 3.14
CA TYR A 357 8.24 -8.38 3.46
C TYR A 357 9.51 -8.65 4.29
N LYS A 358 9.88 -9.90 4.50
CA LYS A 358 11.21 -10.23 5.05
C LYS A 358 12.30 -10.01 4.00
N THR A 359 13.53 -9.81 4.48
CA THR A 359 14.68 -9.81 3.60
C THR A 359 15.04 -11.25 3.20
N PRO A 360 15.73 -11.48 2.07
CA PRO A 360 16.20 -12.80 1.71
C PRO A 360 16.99 -13.51 2.81
N THR A 361 17.88 -12.77 3.49
CA THR A 361 18.71 -13.33 4.57
C THR A 361 17.88 -13.69 5.81
N GLN A 362 16.91 -12.85 6.20
CA GLN A 362 16.00 -13.15 7.33
C GLN A 362 15.16 -14.38 7.04
N PHE A 363 14.54 -14.44 5.85
CA PHE A 363 13.69 -15.55 5.45
C PHE A 363 14.45 -16.88 5.45
N GLU A 364 15.68 -16.90 4.91
CA GLU A 364 16.53 -18.09 4.87
C GLU A 364 16.91 -18.55 6.26
N LYS A 365 17.33 -17.64 7.15
CA LYS A 365 17.72 -17.97 8.54
C LYS A 365 16.55 -18.58 9.33
N GLU A 366 15.37 -18.01 9.25
CA GLU A 366 14.18 -18.52 9.94
C GLU A 366 13.77 -19.90 9.44
N SER A 367 13.81 -20.13 8.12
CA SER A 367 13.45 -21.41 7.53
C SER A 367 14.41 -22.53 7.96
N ILE A 368 15.70 -22.23 8.05
CA ILE A 368 16.71 -23.19 8.55
C ILE A 368 16.46 -23.52 10.04
N GLN A 369 16.09 -22.54 10.85
CA GLN A 369 15.77 -22.76 12.26
C GLN A 369 14.53 -23.66 12.41
N ILE A 370 13.46 -23.39 11.67
CA ILE A 370 12.21 -24.19 11.69
C ILE A 370 12.51 -25.63 11.27
N GLY A 371 13.30 -25.85 10.21
CA GLY A 371 13.72 -27.18 9.77
C GLY A 371 14.52 -27.96 10.83
N LYS A 372 15.39 -27.28 11.58
CA LYS A 372 16.13 -27.90 12.70
C LYS A 372 15.23 -28.27 13.88
N PHE A 373 14.16 -27.53 14.14
CA PHE A 373 13.17 -27.88 15.19
C PHE A 373 12.27 -29.03 14.77
N SER A 374 11.89 -29.12 13.49
CA SER A 374 11.06 -30.21 12.95
C SER A 374 11.84 -31.55 12.96
N SER A 375 13.12 -31.56 12.57
CA SER A 375 13.95 -32.76 12.59
C SER A 375 14.26 -33.27 14.00
N LYS A 376 14.35 -32.38 15.01
CA LYS A 376 14.50 -32.80 16.41
C LYS A 376 13.22 -33.43 16.98
N ARG A 377 12.03 -33.02 16.54
CA ARG A 377 10.75 -33.65 16.96
C ARG A 377 10.54 -35.04 16.37
N SER A 378 11.01 -35.29 15.15
CA SER A 378 10.92 -36.62 14.54
C SER A 378 11.96 -37.63 15.05
N ALA A 379 12.97 -37.17 15.78
CA ALA A 379 13.97 -38.05 16.39
C ALA A 379 13.63 -38.48 17.86
N PHE A 380 12.46 -38.00 18.37
CA PHE A 380 11.97 -38.34 19.72
C PHE A 380 10.59 -39.07 19.67
N ASN A 381 10.15 -39.53 18.51
CA ASN A 381 9.05 -40.50 18.32
C ASN A 381 9.62 -41.81 17.71
#